data_cab598486acbf4b8b532c12c51ff3cfb
#
_entry.id   cab598486acbf4b8b532c12c51ff3cfb
#
_cell.length_a   1.000
_cell.length_b   1.000
_cell.length_c   1.000
_cell.angle_alpha   90.00
_cell.angle_beta   90.00
_cell.angle_gamma   90.00
#
_symmetry.space_group_name_H-M   'P 1'
#
loop_
_entity.id
_entity.type
_entity.pdbx_description
1 polymer ?
#
loop_
_entity_poly.entity_id
_entity_poly.type
_entity_poly.pdbx_seq_one_letter_code
_entity_poly.pdbx_strand_id
1 'polypeptide(L)'
;AERFGWVSVDRLASELIVRKVARDCWDVSGQIAGEIVQNCIVTGAPVPENIDFQIEERYVRSADQTDHVEVGLDGTEPIKNGAIDIGELAVQSLCLAATAWPRVEDAPDGYSVGDQELDHPFAALSALKRQNRE
;
A
#
# COMPACT_ATOMS: atom_id res chain seq x y z
N ALA A 1 10.25 0.58 9.55
CA ALA A 1 9.08 0.99 10.34
C ALA A 1 8.88 2.50 10.34
N GLU A 2 9.85 3.28 10.72
CA GLU A 2 9.76 4.75 10.80
C GLU A 2 9.31 5.40 9.50
N ARG A 3 9.83 4.96 8.36
CA ARG A 3 9.50 5.48 7.03
C ARG A 3 8.00 5.43 6.72
N PHE A 4 7.29 4.43 7.21
CA PHE A 4 5.86 4.21 6.94
C PHE A 4 4.97 4.49 8.16
N GLY A 5 5.52 4.95 9.26
CA GLY A 5 4.78 5.18 10.50
C GLY A 5 4.30 3.91 11.19
N TRP A 6 4.91 2.76 10.88
CA TRP A 6 4.58 1.50 11.55
C TRP A 6 5.28 1.37 12.90
N VAL A 7 4.71 0.60 13.80
CA VAL A 7 5.31 0.29 15.10
C VAL A 7 6.60 -0.50 14.90
N SER A 8 6.53 -1.58 14.13
CA SER A 8 7.69 -2.41 13.82
C SER A 8 7.53 -3.15 12.50
N VAL A 9 8.66 -3.61 11.98
CA VAL A 9 8.75 -4.62 10.93
C VAL A 9 9.52 -5.78 11.57
N ASP A 10 8.81 -6.82 11.93
CA ASP A 10 9.39 -7.95 12.67
C ASP A 10 10.10 -8.91 11.72
N ARG A 11 9.62 -8.98 10.48
CA ARG A 11 10.20 -9.80 9.45
C ARG A 11 9.94 -9.21 8.07
N LEU A 12 10.92 -9.29 7.20
CA LEU A 12 10.78 -9.07 5.77
C LEU A 12 11.65 -10.08 5.03
N ALA A 13 11.03 -10.90 4.23
CA ALA A 13 11.70 -11.86 3.38
C ALA A 13 11.20 -11.72 1.95
N SER A 14 12.09 -11.78 1.00
CA SER A 14 11.74 -11.75 -0.41
C SER A 14 12.58 -12.77 -1.18
N GLU A 15 11.95 -13.44 -2.12
CA GLU A 15 12.58 -14.29 -3.09
C GLU A 15 12.21 -13.78 -4.47
N LEU A 16 13.14 -13.10 -5.10
CA LEU A 16 12.93 -12.40 -6.35
C LEU A 16 13.84 -12.94 -7.44
N ILE A 17 13.30 -13.10 -8.63
CA ILE A 17 14.01 -13.51 -9.83
C ILE A 17 14.04 -12.34 -10.78
N VAL A 18 15.25 -11.95 -11.20
CA VAL A 18 15.47 -10.93 -12.22
C VAL A 18 15.81 -11.62 -13.53
N ARG A 19 15.00 -11.41 -14.54
CA ARG A 19 15.18 -12.01 -15.86
C ARG A 19 15.29 -10.94 -16.92
N LYS A 20 16.34 -11.01 -17.72
CA LYS A 20 16.47 -10.16 -18.90
C LYS A 20 15.59 -10.71 -20.02
N VAL A 21 14.60 -9.92 -20.45
CA VAL A 21 13.63 -10.32 -21.48
C VAL A 21 13.91 -9.69 -22.84
N ALA A 22 14.63 -8.57 -22.88
CA ALA A 22 15.05 -7.89 -24.08
C ALA A 22 16.33 -7.09 -23.80
N ARG A 23 16.87 -6.40 -24.81
CA ARG A 23 18.15 -5.68 -24.70
C ARG A 23 18.19 -4.70 -23.52
N ASP A 24 17.16 -3.92 -23.34
CA ASP A 24 17.08 -2.90 -22.29
C ASP A 24 15.83 -3.09 -21.39
N CYS A 25 15.43 -4.35 -21.21
CA CYS A 25 14.23 -4.70 -20.47
C CYS A 25 14.46 -5.93 -19.59
N TRP A 26 14.06 -5.81 -18.32
CA TRP A 26 14.16 -6.86 -17.31
C TRP A 26 12.83 -7.03 -16.60
N ASP A 27 12.48 -8.26 -16.31
CA ASP A 27 11.34 -8.59 -15.46
C ASP A 27 11.86 -9.02 -14.08
N VAL A 28 11.26 -8.48 -13.04
CA VAL A 28 11.47 -8.89 -11.66
C VAL A 28 10.18 -9.52 -11.17
N SER A 29 10.25 -10.75 -10.77
CA SER A 29 9.09 -11.49 -10.25
C SER A 29 9.48 -12.31 -9.04
N GLY A 30 8.51 -12.60 -8.20
CA GLY A 30 8.73 -13.44 -7.05
C GLY A 30 7.75 -13.18 -5.92
N GLN A 31 8.13 -13.60 -4.73
CA GLN A 31 7.29 -13.57 -3.56
C GLN A 31 7.92 -12.71 -2.48
N ILE A 32 7.08 -11.93 -1.82
CA ILE A 32 7.44 -11.10 -0.68
C ILE A 32 6.56 -11.50 0.49
N ALA A 33 7.19 -11.73 1.63
CA ALA A 33 6.51 -12.02 2.87
C ALA A 33 7.00 -11.08 3.96
N GLY A 34 6.09 -10.53 4.73
CA GLY A 34 6.42 -9.61 5.81
C GLY A 34 5.53 -9.80 7.02
N GLU A 35 6.09 -9.52 8.17
CA GLU A 35 5.39 -9.42 9.44
C GLU A 35 5.58 -8.02 9.97
N ILE A 36 4.51 -7.25 10.03
CA ILE A 36 4.52 -5.86 10.47
C ILE A 36 3.55 -5.65 11.62
N VAL A 37 3.77 -4.59 12.39
CA VAL A 37 2.86 -4.15 13.43
C VAL A 37 2.51 -2.70 13.17
N GLN A 38 1.24 -2.41 13.09
CA GLN A 38 0.69 -1.06 12.97
C GLN A 38 -0.16 -0.72 14.21
N ASN A 39 -0.45 0.55 14.39
CA ASN A 39 -1.40 0.97 15.42
C ASN A 39 -2.83 0.86 14.91
N CYS A 40 -3.71 0.30 15.72
CA CYS A 40 -5.15 0.33 15.44
C CYS A 40 -5.62 1.79 15.31
N ILE A 41 -6.36 2.08 14.25
CA ILE A 41 -6.88 3.44 14.00
C ILE A 41 -7.95 3.87 15.01
N VAL A 42 -8.56 2.91 15.70
CA VAL A 42 -9.64 3.17 16.67
C VAL A 42 -9.10 3.24 18.09
N THR A 43 -8.30 2.25 18.50
CA THR A 43 -7.84 2.10 19.89
C THR A 43 -6.38 2.48 20.12
N GLY A 44 -5.57 2.60 19.06
CA GLY A 44 -4.13 2.79 19.15
C GLY A 44 -3.35 1.55 19.57
N ALA A 45 -4.02 0.41 19.77
CA ALA A 45 -3.38 -0.84 20.15
C ALA A 45 -2.56 -1.42 18.99
N PRO A 46 -1.48 -2.18 19.26
CA PRO A 46 -0.69 -2.81 18.22
C PRO A 46 -1.49 -3.88 17.48
N VAL A 47 -1.45 -3.84 16.16
CA VAL A 47 -2.10 -4.80 15.26
C VAL A 47 -1.02 -5.50 14.44
N PRO A 48 -0.73 -6.78 14.71
CA PRO A 48 0.17 -7.56 13.87
C PRO A 48 -0.52 -7.95 12.57
N GLU A 49 0.23 -7.92 11.48
CA GLU A 49 -0.23 -8.31 10.15
C GLU A 49 0.82 -9.16 9.45
N ASN A 50 0.39 -10.31 8.94
CA ASN A 50 1.20 -11.15 8.08
C ASN A 50 0.82 -10.88 6.63
N ILE A 51 1.81 -10.45 5.85
CA ILE A 51 1.63 -10.09 4.45
C ILE A 51 2.43 -11.08 3.61
N ASP A 52 1.76 -11.70 2.65
CA ASP A 52 2.39 -12.62 1.70
C ASP A 52 1.74 -12.40 0.33
N PHE A 53 2.56 -12.04 -0.66
CA PHE A 53 2.05 -11.72 -1.99
C PHE A 53 3.11 -11.93 -3.06
N GLN A 54 2.66 -12.09 -4.30
CA GLN A 54 3.52 -12.17 -5.46
C GLN A 54 3.57 -10.85 -6.18
N ILE A 55 4.75 -10.53 -6.70
CA ILE A 55 4.96 -9.34 -7.53
C ILE A 55 5.48 -9.72 -8.91
N GLU A 56 5.17 -8.88 -9.86
CA GLU A 56 5.71 -8.91 -11.21
C GLU A 56 5.87 -7.48 -11.68
N GLU A 57 7.12 -7.06 -11.87
CA GLU A 57 7.46 -5.70 -12.28
C GLU A 57 8.41 -5.73 -13.48
N ARG A 58 8.22 -4.79 -14.39
CA ARG A 58 9.08 -4.64 -15.56
C ARG A 58 9.90 -3.37 -15.47
N TYR A 59 11.20 -3.52 -15.67
CA TYR A 59 12.17 -2.42 -15.67
C TYR A 59 12.74 -2.22 -17.06
N VAL A 60 12.76 -0.97 -17.51
CA VAL A 60 13.25 -0.59 -18.84
C VAL A 60 14.36 0.46 -18.70
N ARG A 61 15.46 0.26 -19.43
CA ARG A 61 16.47 1.30 -19.58
C ARG A 61 16.07 2.21 -20.73
N SER A 62 15.85 3.49 -20.41
CA SER A 62 15.61 4.50 -21.42
C SER A 62 16.97 4.98 -22.00
N ALA A 63 17.05 5.10 -23.32
CA ALA A 63 18.23 5.65 -24.00
C ALA A 63 18.36 7.17 -23.78
N ASP A 64 17.26 7.85 -23.48
CA ASP A 64 17.23 9.27 -23.18
C ASP A 64 17.23 9.47 -21.66
N GLN A 65 18.42 9.78 -21.13
CA GLN A 65 18.61 10.21 -19.74
C GLN A 65 18.11 11.67 -19.58
N THR A 66 16.93 11.97 -19.99
CA THR A 66 16.28 13.22 -19.60
C THR A 66 15.59 13.02 -18.27
N ASP A 67 15.73 13.97 -17.38
CA ASP A 67 15.23 13.96 -16.00
C ASP A 67 13.70 13.85 -15.86
N HIS A 68 13.01 13.52 -16.92
CA HIS A 68 11.59 13.25 -16.92
C HIS A 68 11.35 11.75 -16.82
N VAL A 69 11.14 11.31 -15.59
CA VAL A 69 10.59 9.98 -15.31
C VAL A 69 9.14 9.98 -15.79
N GLU A 70 8.94 9.76 -17.07
CA GLU A 70 7.62 9.32 -17.52
C GLU A 70 7.43 7.89 -17.02
N VAL A 71 6.57 7.73 -16.03
CA VAL A 71 6.00 6.43 -15.72
C VAL A 71 5.27 5.99 -17.00
N GLY A 72 5.83 5.03 -17.70
CA GLY A 72 5.21 4.52 -18.93
C GLY A 72 3.78 4.09 -18.62
N LEU A 73 2.85 4.45 -19.47
CA LEU A 73 1.43 4.09 -19.36
C LEU A 73 1.20 2.56 -19.37
N ASP A 74 2.24 1.80 -19.63
CA ASP A 74 2.26 0.32 -19.69
C ASP A 74 2.74 -0.33 -18.37
N GLY A 75 2.92 0.45 -17.30
CA GLY A 75 3.33 -0.09 -15.99
C GLY A 75 4.79 -0.48 -15.89
N THR A 76 5.65 0.05 -16.77
CA THR A 76 7.09 -0.18 -16.69
C THR A 76 7.77 0.84 -15.79
N GLU A 77 8.78 0.38 -15.04
CA GLU A 77 9.60 1.21 -14.18
C GLU A 77 10.93 1.58 -14.86
N PRO A 78 11.37 2.84 -14.77
CA PRO A 78 12.68 3.20 -15.31
C PRO A 78 13.82 2.69 -14.43
N ILE A 79 14.92 2.25 -15.06
CA ILE A 79 16.13 1.89 -14.34
C ILE A 79 16.89 3.16 -13.99
N LYS A 80 17.15 3.35 -12.70
CA LYS A 80 17.94 4.48 -12.19
C LYS A 80 19.37 4.07 -11.93
N ASN A 81 20.33 4.92 -12.33
CA ASN A 81 21.76 4.71 -12.08
C ASN A 81 22.31 3.36 -12.59
N GLY A 82 21.71 2.77 -13.60
CA GLY A 82 22.15 1.50 -14.17
C GLY A 82 21.92 0.28 -13.29
N ALA A 83 21.11 0.40 -12.24
CA ALA A 83 20.84 -0.68 -11.30
C ALA A 83 19.34 -0.77 -10.98
N ILE A 84 18.87 -1.98 -10.69
CA ILE A 84 17.53 -2.24 -10.16
C ILE A 84 17.68 -2.47 -8.66
N ASP A 85 17.06 -1.59 -7.86
CA ASP A 85 17.05 -1.74 -6.40
C ASP A 85 15.91 -2.66 -5.97
N ILE A 86 16.21 -3.95 -5.89
CA ILE A 86 15.23 -4.96 -5.50
C ILE A 86 14.83 -4.86 -4.02
N GLY A 87 15.71 -4.33 -3.18
CA GLY A 87 15.38 -4.08 -1.77
C GLY A 87 14.33 -2.98 -1.63
N GLU A 88 14.49 -1.88 -2.34
CA GLU A 88 13.51 -0.81 -2.38
C GLU A 88 12.17 -1.29 -2.97
N LEU A 89 12.22 -2.08 -4.02
CA LEU A 89 11.03 -2.69 -4.60
C LEU A 89 10.28 -3.54 -3.57
N ALA A 90 10.98 -4.38 -2.82
CA ALA A 90 10.38 -5.21 -1.78
C ALA A 90 9.71 -4.37 -0.69
N VAL A 91 10.38 -3.33 -0.23
CA VAL A 91 9.87 -2.44 0.83
C VAL A 91 8.65 -1.65 0.37
N GLN A 92 8.70 -1.07 -0.82
CA GLN A 92 7.56 -0.33 -1.38
C GLN A 92 6.36 -1.23 -1.63
N SER A 93 6.59 -2.43 -2.15
CA SER A 93 5.54 -3.41 -2.40
C SER A 93 4.89 -3.88 -1.10
N LEU A 94 5.68 -4.09 -0.06
CA LEU A 94 5.17 -4.42 1.27
C LEU A 94 4.27 -3.29 1.80
N CYS A 95 4.68 -2.05 1.65
CA CYS A 95 3.89 -0.89 2.07
C CYS A 95 2.54 -0.82 1.35
N LEU A 96 2.52 -1.08 0.05
CA LEU A 96 1.29 -1.07 -0.74
C LEU A 96 0.36 -2.23 -0.41
N ALA A 97 0.90 -3.37 0.00
CA ALA A 97 0.13 -4.55 0.37
C ALA A 97 -0.41 -4.47 1.81
N ALA A 98 0.19 -3.63 2.66
CA ALA A 98 -0.24 -3.46 4.04
C ALA A 98 -1.64 -2.83 4.13
N THR A 99 -2.39 -3.24 5.15
CA THR A 99 -3.71 -2.68 5.43
C THR A 99 -3.63 -1.18 5.70
N ALA A 100 -4.40 -0.38 4.97
CA ALA A 100 -4.44 1.07 5.12
C ALA A 100 -5.11 1.50 6.43
N TRP A 101 -6.06 0.71 6.92
CA TRP A 101 -6.81 0.97 8.15
C TRP A 101 -6.74 -0.22 9.11
N PRO A 102 -5.60 -0.41 9.81
CA PRO A 102 -5.45 -1.52 10.74
C PRO A 102 -6.41 -1.38 11.94
N ARG A 103 -7.08 -2.47 12.29
CA ARG A 103 -8.02 -2.54 13.41
C ARG A 103 -7.83 -3.85 14.17
N VAL A 104 -7.89 -3.78 15.50
CA VAL A 104 -7.99 -4.98 16.34
C VAL A 104 -9.37 -5.62 16.17
N GLU A 105 -9.47 -6.93 16.38
CA GLU A 105 -10.74 -7.67 16.20
C GLU A 105 -11.89 -7.14 17.04
N ASP A 106 -11.60 -6.69 18.26
CA ASP A 106 -12.57 -6.14 19.20
C ASP A 106 -12.82 -4.63 19.03
N ALA A 107 -12.27 -4.02 17.99
CA ALA A 107 -12.50 -2.61 17.75
C ALA A 107 -13.99 -2.35 17.43
N PRO A 108 -14.63 -1.35 18.05
CA PRO A 108 -16.01 -1.06 17.78
C PRO A 108 -16.25 -0.71 16.31
N ASP A 109 -17.31 -1.25 15.74
CA ASP A 109 -17.75 -0.93 14.38
C ASP A 109 -18.25 0.50 14.31
N GLY A 110 -17.49 1.32 13.60
CA GLY A 110 -17.86 2.70 13.38
C GLY A 110 -17.48 3.64 14.52
N TYR A 111 -17.16 4.83 14.13
CA TYR A 111 -16.95 5.95 15.01
C TYR A 111 -18.34 6.54 15.33
N SER A 112 -19.01 6.05 16.37
CA SER A 112 -20.16 6.75 16.87
C SER A 112 -19.66 7.94 17.70
N VAL A 113 -19.56 9.06 17.07
CA VAL A 113 -19.47 10.34 17.76
C VAL A 113 -20.81 10.51 18.46
N GLY A 114 -20.86 10.12 19.73
CA GLY A 114 -21.91 10.29 20.68
C GLY A 114 -23.31 10.61 20.16
N ASP A 115 -24.32 10.10 20.80
CA ASP A 115 -25.75 10.37 20.57
C ASP A 115 -26.14 11.86 20.60
N GLN A 116 -25.30 12.74 20.10
CA GLN A 116 -25.71 14.12 19.83
C GLN A 116 -26.28 14.21 18.43
N GLU A 117 -27.50 13.74 18.32
CA GLU A 117 -28.29 13.81 17.10
C GLU A 117 -28.55 15.23 16.59
N LEU A 118 -28.09 16.27 17.25
CA LEU A 118 -28.70 17.57 17.05
C LEU A 118 -27.89 18.58 16.22
N ASP A 119 -26.59 18.33 15.95
CA ASP A 119 -25.79 19.34 15.26
C ASP A 119 -24.92 18.80 14.14
N HIS A 120 -25.31 17.67 13.53
CA HIS A 120 -24.58 17.19 12.37
C HIS A 120 -25.01 17.98 11.12
N PRO A 121 -24.08 18.64 10.39
CA PRO A 121 -24.44 19.42 9.20
C PRO A 121 -25.08 18.60 8.08
N PHE A 122 -24.97 17.29 8.15
CA PHE A 122 -25.58 16.34 7.20
C PHE A 122 -26.89 15.70 7.69
N ALA A 123 -27.40 16.10 8.85
CA ALA A 123 -28.67 15.59 9.37
C ALA A 123 -29.84 15.89 8.41
N ALA A 124 -29.76 17.00 7.66
CA ALA A 124 -30.72 17.36 6.64
C ALA A 124 -30.77 16.38 5.46
N LEU A 125 -29.66 15.68 5.15
CA LEU A 125 -29.60 14.71 4.07
C LEU A 125 -30.37 13.41 4.38
N SER A 126 -30.50 13.06 5.65
CA SER A 126 -31.31 11.90 6.05
C SER A 126 -32.82 12.13 5.86
N ALA A 127 -33.27 13.38 5.94
CA ALA A 127 -34.65 13.77 5.65
C ALA A 127 -34.95 13.67 4.14
N LEU A 128 -34.03 14.00 3.27
CA LEU A 128 -34.17 13.87 1.81
C LEU A 128 -34.28 12.39 1.37
N LYS A 129 -33.59 11.51 2.06
CA LYS A 129 -33.62 10.07 1.76
C LYS A 129 -34.98 9.43 2.06
N ARG A 130 -35.75 10.00 2.97
CA ARG A 130 -37.11 9.53 3.27
C ARG A 130 -38.17 9.97 2.25
N GLN A 131 -37.94 11.10 1.57
CA GLN A 131 -38.88 11.60 0.56
C GLN A 131 -38.81 10.86 -0.77
N ASN A 132 -37.69 10.22 -1.08
CA ASN A 132 -37.49 9.49 -2.33
C ASN A 132 -37.89 8.01 -2.28
N ARG A 133 -38.66 7.58 -1.25
CA ARG A 133 -39.11 6.20 -1.10
C ARG A 133 -40.61 6.00 -1.36
N GLU A 134 -41.29 7.00 -1.84
CA GLU A 134 -42.65 6.86 -2.32
C GLU A 134 -42.71 6.63 -3.83
#